data_882298b9d7ce4da175972ece1ea94033
#
_entry.id   882298b9d7ce4da175972ece1ea94033
#
_cell.length_a   1.000
_cell.length_b   1.000
_cell.length_c   1.000
_cell.angle_alpha   90.00
_cell.angle_beta   90.00
_cell.angle_gamma   90.00
#
_symmetry.space_group_name_H-M   'P 1'
#
loop_
_entity.id
_entity.type
_entity.pdbx_description
1 polymer ?
#
loop_
_entity_poly.entity_id
_entity_poly.type
_entity_poly.pdbx_seq_one_letter_code
_entity_poly.pdbx_strand_id
1 'polypeptide(L)'
;MKKVIICDEDEKAVIQLRDMIDQLFPDLFVVNGYVSARQLIYEVEDGFLKSADVMFLSMEMKEMDGIEVAKILQKRMPMLKIIFMTGYPERTEKIFDEIYPFGLLFKPFRKERLEKYMKKELEGTGKEGHFVEIRKKGRNYYIPIEEIYYVESMARKLMIHKKDGTDCVYERISKFCVLYKDDFVRCHQSYAVNWGQVAEVSMSEILLKNGIKIPISRQKYREIRSRII
;
A
#
# COMPACT_ATOMS: atom_id res chain seq x y z
N MET A 1 -4.67 1.79 -23.64
CA MET A 1 -3.47 1.80 -22.81
C MET A 1 -3.72 2.69 -21.60
N LYS A 2 -3.32 2.25 -20.42
CA LYS A 2 -3.42 3.06 -19.19
C LYS A 2 -2.30 4.09 -19.14
N LYS A 3 -2.57 5.24 -18.52
CA LYS A 3 -1.63 6.37 -18.46
C LYS A 3 -0.97 6.43 -17.09
N VAL A 4 0.35 6.47 -17.08
CA VAL A 4 1.19 6.60 -15.88
C VAL A 4 1.95 7.92 -15.93
N ILE A 5 1.95 8.63 -14.80
CA ILE A 5 2.76 9.82 -14.59
C ILE A 5 3.87 9.47 -13.61
N ILE A 6 5.08 9.91 -13.88
CA ILE A 6 6.21 9.87 -12.94
C ILE A 6 6.67 11.31 -12.74
N CYS A 7 6.71 11.78 -11.49
CA CYS A 7 7.22 13.11 -11.16
C CYS A 7 8.26 13.04 -10.05
N ASP A 8 9.50 13.38 -10.38
CA ASP A 8 10.65 13.41 -9.47
C ASP A 8 11.70 14.38 -10.02
N GLU A 9 12.27 15.26 -9.19
CA GLU A 9 13.35 16.17 -9.63
C GLU A 9 14.64 15.45 -10.04
N ASP A 10 14.83 14.22 -9.55
CA ASP A 10 15.92 13.35 -9.99
C ASP A 10 15.53 12.67 -11.32
N GLU A 11 16.03 13.19 -12.42
CA GLU A 11 15.81 12.64 -13.77
C GLU A 11 16.19 11.15 -13.86
N LYS A 12 17.24 10.73 -13.13
CA LYS A 12 17.66 9.31 -13.11
C LYS A 12 16.58 8.43 -12.49
N ALA A 13 15.91 8.90 -11.45
CA ALA A 13 14.79 8.16 -10.83
C ALA A 13 13.60 8.05 -11.80
N VAL A 14 13.30 9.11 -12.57
CA VAL A 14 12.25 9.10 -13.61
C VAL A 14 12.57 8.09 -14.70
N ILE A 15 13.78 8.11 -15.24
CA ILE A 15 14.23 7.20 -16.29
C ILE A 15 14.22 5.76 -15.77
N GLN A 16 14.84 5.50 -14.60
CA GLN A 16 14.89 4.17 -14.01
C GLN A 16 13.49 3.57 -13.85
N LEU A 17 12.54 4.33 -13.30
CA LEU A 17 11.20 3.83 -13.06
C LEU A 17 10.43 3.58 -14.36
N ARG A 18 10.60 4.46 -15.37
CA ARG A 18 10.04 4.26 -16.70
C ARG A 18 10.56 2.97 -17.33
N ASP A 19 11.89 2.78 -17.35
CA ASP A 19 12.52 1.59 -17.94
C ASP A 19 12.03 0.31 -17.23
N MET A 20 11.86 0.36 -15.91
CA MET A 20 11.33 -0.77 -15.16
C MET A 20 9.88 -1.08 -15.53
N ILE A 21 9.03 -0.06 -15.75
CA ILE A 21 7.64 -0.25 -16.17
C ILE A 21 7.61 -0.85 -17.58
N ASP A 22 8.37 -0.31 -18.50
CA ASP A 22 8.40 -0.75 -19.91
C ASP A 22 8.92 -2.20 -20.02
N GLN A 23 9.93 -2.57 -19.23
CA GLN A 23 10.45 -3.94 -19.18
C GLN A 23 9.45 -4.95 -18.58
N LEU A 24 8.70 -4.55 -17.54
CA LEU A 24 7.75 -5.43 -16.85
C LEU A 24 6.43 -5.57 -17.59
N PHE A 25 6.02 -4.53 -18.30
CA PHE A 25 4.68 -4.38 -18.88
C PHE A 25 4.76 -3.76 -20.28
N PRO A 26 5.44 -4.43 -21.24
CA PRO A 26 5.61 -3.88 -22.59
C PRO A 26 4.24 -3.57 -23.21
N ASP A 27 4.11 -2.39 -23.78
CA ASP A 27 2.94 -1.88 -24.50
C ASP A 27 1.62 -1.79 -23.71
N LEU A 28 1.65 -1.96 -22.38
CA LEU A 28 0.44 -1.86 -21.55
C LEU A 28 0.19 -0.45 -21.00
N PHE A 29 1.24 0.36 -20.85
CA PHE A 29 1.19 1.69 -20.27
C PHE A 29 1.79 2.76 -21.20
N VAL A 30 1.21 3.97 -21.13
CA VAL A 30 1.84 5.18 -21.64
C VAL A 30 2.43 5.93 -20.46
N VAL A 31 3.76 6.06 -20.43
CA VAL A 31 4.49 6.63 -19.28
C VAL A 31 4.98 8.04 -19.63
N ASN A 32 4.49 9.05 -18.89
CA ASN A 32 4.94 10.44 -18.99
C ASN A 32 5.79 10.78 -17.76
N GLY A 33 7.02 11.25 -17.99
CA GLY A 33 7.94 11.65 -16.92
C GLY A 33 8.06 13.17 -16.82
N TYR A 34 8.08 13.68 -15.59
CA TYR A 34 8.25 15.09 -15.25
C TYR A 34 9.37 15.24 -14.24
N VAL A 35 10.25 16.21 -14.46
CA VAL A 35 11.31 16.60 -13.53
C VAL A 35 10.98 17.90 -12.78
N SER A 36 9.81 18.48 -13.06
CA SER A 36 9.28 19.67 -12.40
C SER A 36 7.81 19.48 -12.05
N ALA A 37 7.51 19.68 -10.78
CA ALA A 37 6.13 19.65 -10.27
C ALA A 37 5.31 20.81 -10.87
N ARG A 38 5.91 21.99 -11.06
CA ARG A 38 5.24 23.15 -11.64
C ARG A 38 4.82 22.90 -13.09
N GLN A 39 5.70 22.30 -13.89
CA GLN A 39 5.35 21.94 -15.25
C GLN A 39 4.16 20.97 -15.28
N LEU A 40 4.19 19.92 -14.44
CA LEU A 40 3.10 18.98 -14.35
C LEU A 40 1.77 19.64 -13.97
N ILE A 41 1.78 20.50 -12.94
CA ILE A 41 0.57 21.23 -12.51
C ILE A 41 0.07 22.12 -13.64
N TYR A 42 0.94 22.85 -14.31
CA TYR A 42 0.59 23.72 -15.44
C TYR A 42 -0.12 22.92 -16.54
N GLU A 43 0.43 21.77 -16.95
CA GLU A 43 -0.19 20.93 -17.99
C GLU A 43 -1.55 20.37 -17.59
N VAL A 44 -1.76 20.10 -16.29
CA VAL A 44 -3.07 19.67 -15.76
C VAL A 44 -4.06 20.84 -15.73
N GLU A 45 -3.64 22.01 -15.30
CA GLU A 45 -4.50 23.21 -15.20
C GLU A 45 -4.93 23.73 -16.57
N ASP A 46 -4.02 23.76 -17.54
CA ASP A 46 -4.31 24.15 -18.91
C ASP A 46 -5.06 23.08 -19.74
N GLY A 47 -5.28 21.90 -19.16
CA GLY A 47 -6.04 20.82 -19.78
C GLY A 47 -5.28 20.04 -20.86
N PHE A 48 -3.96 20.18 -20.97
CA PHE A 48 -3.11 19.32 -21.81
C PHE A 48 -3.09 17.89 -21.26
N LEU A 49 -3.01 17.74 -19.93
CA LEU A 49 -3.09 16.47 -19.24
C LEU A 49 -4.44 16.31 -18.54
N LYS A 50 -5.41 15.69 -19.23
CA LYS A 50 -6.80 15.58 -18.76
C LYS A 50 -7.06 14.39 -17.83
N SER A 51 -6.26 13.34 -17.93
CA SER A 51 -6.44 12.11 -17.14
C SER A 51 -5.17 11.29 -17.06
N ALA A 52 -4.98 10.65 -15.91
CA ALA A 52 -4.03 9.58 -15.71
C ALA A 52 -4.64 8.54 -14.77
N ASP A 53 -4.17 7.29 -14.85
CA ASP A 53 -4.65 6.20 -14.00
C ASP A 53 -3.81 6.10 -12.73
N VAL A 54 -2.49 6.17 -12.87
CA VAL A 54 -1.52 6.06 -11.77
C VAL A 54 -0.48 7.16 -11.86
N MET A 55 -0.07 7.66 -10.71
CA MET A 55 1.03 8.59 -10.58
C MET A 55 2.04 8.10 -9.56
N PHE A 56 3.32 8.11 -9.93
CA PHE A 56 4.45 8.01 -9.02
C PHE A 56 4.96 9.41 -8.73
N LEU A 57 4.87 9.84 -7.47
CA LEU A 57 5.15 11.22 -7.06
C LEU A 57 6.22 11.22 -5.97
N SER A 58 7.34 11.88 -6.22
CA SER A 58 8.37 12.09 -5.20
C SER A 58 7.85 12.95 -4.06
N MET A 59 8.15 12.56 -2.83
CA MET A 59 7.88 13.39 -1.65
C MET A 59 8.87 14.54 -1.57
N GLU A 60 10.13 14.25 -1.88
CA GLU A 60 11.23 15.19 -1.77
C GLU A 60 11.41 15.92 -3.11
N MET A 61 10.81 17.09 -3.24
CA MET A 61 11.02 18.00 -4.35
C MET A 61 11.34 19.41 -3.82
N LYS A 62 12.24 20.12 -4.48
CA LYS A 62 12.70 21.44 -4.04
C LYS A 62 11.67 22.53 -4.27
N GLU A 63 10.95 22.43 -5.39
CA GLU A 63 10.01 23.46 -5.82
C GLU A 63 8.71 23.45 -5.01
N MET A 64 8.23 22.28 -4.63
CA MET A 64 6.95 22.07 -3.93
C MET A 64 6.93 20.71 -3.25
N ASP A 65 6.39 20.63 -2.02
CA ASP A 65 6.20 19.37 -1.31
C ASP A 65 5.27 18.43 -2.11
N GLY A 66 5.67 17.16 -2.24
CA GLY A 66 4.88 16.16 -2.99
C GLY A 66 3.44 16.00 -2.49
N ILE A 67 3.19 16.23 -1.20
CA ILE A 67 1.84 16.20 -0.63
C ILE A 67 0.99 17.36 -1.17
N GLU A 68 1.57 18.55 -1.29
CA GLU A 68 0.89 19.72 -1.86
C GLU A 68 0.55 19.48 -3.34
N VAL A 69 1.50 18.94 -4.11
CA VAL A 69 1.28 18.55 -5.51
C VAL A 69 0.13 17.56 -5.61
N ALA A 70 0.13 16.52 -4.78
CA ALA A 70 -0.92 15.51 -4.77
C ALA A 70 -2.30 16.11 -4.50
N LYS A 71 -2.43 17.01 -3.54
CA LYS A 71 -3.70 17.71 -3.22
C LYS A 71 -4.24 18.53 -4.40
N ILE A 72 -3.34 19.21 -5.13
CA ILE A 72 -3.73 19.98 -6.32
C ILE A 72 -4.24 19.04 -7.40
N LEU A 73 -3.50 17.96 -7.67
CA LEU A 73 -3.84 17.00 -8.71
C LEU A 73 -5.12 16.22 -8.41
N GLN A 74 -5.34 15.79 -7.17
CA GLN A 74 -6.57 15.09 -6.78
C GLN A 74 -7.83 15.94 -6.94
N LYS A 75 -7.74 17.28 -6.80
CA LYS A 75 -8.87 18.17 -7.09
C LYS A 75 -9.29 18.17 -8.56
N ARG A 76 -8.33 17.99 -9.47
CA ARG A 76 -8.55 17.97 -10.92
C ARG A 76 -8.78 16.55 -11.47
N MET A 77 -8.14 15.58 -10.87
CA MET A 77 -8.21 14.15 -11.22
C MET A 77 -8.55 13.31 -9.99
N PRO A 78 -9.81 13.30 -9.52
CA PRO A 78 -10.19 12.62 -8.27
C PRO A 78 -9.95 11.10 -8.27
N MET A 79 -9.90 10.48 -9.46
CA MET A 79 -9.65 9.04 -9.62
C MET A 79 -8.17 8.68 -9.81
N LEU A 80 -7.27 9.68 -9.76
CA LEU A 80 -5.83 9.47 -9.89
C LEU A 80 -5.30 8.71 -8.68
N LYS A 81 -4.72 7.55 -8.91
CA LYS A 81 -4.07 6.73 -7.89
C LYS A 81 -2.63 7.20 -7.68
N ILE A 82 -2.35 7.78 -6.52
CA ILE A 82 -1.03 8.33 -6.21
C ILE A 82 -0.22 7.34 -5.39
N ILE A 83 0.96 6.97 -5.92
CA ILE A 83 2.00 6.20 -5.24
C ILE A 83 3.14 7.16 -4.92
N PHE A 84 3.37 7.43 -3.65
CA PHE A 84 4.49 8.29 -3.28
C PHE A 84 5.82 7.55 -3.36
N MET A 85 6.84 8.26 -3.81
CA MET A 85 8.23 7.80 -3.84
C MET A 85 9.03 8.56 -2.79
N THR A 86 9.81 7.85 -1.97
CA THR A 86 10.68 8.47 -0.94
C THR A 86 11.91 7.63 -0.63
N GLY A 87 13.00 8.29 -0.29
CA GLY A 87 14.19 7.67 0.31
C GLY A 87 14.14 7.62 1.84
N TYR A 88 13.12 8.23 2.47
CA TYR A 88 13.03 8.45 3.91
C TYR A 88 11.73 7.88 4.49
N PRO A 89 11.72 6.60 4.85
CA PRO A 89 10.51 5.93 5.40
C PRO A 89 9.91 6.65 6.62
N GLU A 90 10.75 7.33 7.41
CA GLU A 90 10.33 8.06 8.60
C GLU A 90 9.52 9.33 8.31
N ARG A 91 9.51 9.82 7.07
CA ARG A 91 8.76 11.02 6.66
C ARG A 91 7.36 10.71 6.14
N THR A 92 7.01 9.45 6.07
CA THR A 92 5.71 9.02 5.49
C THR A 92 4.50 9.35 6.38
N GLU A 93 4.71 9.69 7.65
CA GLU A 93 3.64 10.03 8.60
C GLU A 93 2.71 11.13 8.06
N LYS A 94 3.28 12.21 7.53
CA LYS A 94 2.51 13.34 6.99
C LYS A 94 1.58 12.98 5.84
N ILE A 95 1.95 12.00 5.02
CA ILE A 95 1.12 11.60 3.87
C ILE A 95 -0.24 11.12 4.37
N PHE A 96 -0.24 10.26 5.38
CA PHE A 96 -1.45 9.60 5.88
C PHE A 96 -2.36 10.52 6.68
N ASP A 97 -1.79 11.59 7.27
CA ASP A 97 -2.58 12.62 7.95
C ASP A 97 -3.34 13.51 6.96
N GLU A 98 -2.85 13.65 5.74
CA GLU A 98 -3.34 14.63 4.79
C GLU A 98 -3.95 14.02 3.51
N ILE A 99 -3.47 12.84 3.10
CA ILE A 99 -3.88 12.15 1.88
C ILE A 99 -3.89 10.64 2.11
N TYR A 100 -4.84 9.91 1.49
CA TYR A 100 -4.80 8.45 1.40
C TYR A 100 -4.06 8.02 0.14
N PRO A 101 -2.77 7.61 0.23
CA PRO A 101 -2.00 7.19 -0.94
C PRO A 101 -2.47 5.81 -1.43
N PHE A 102 -2.41 5.59 -2.74
CA PHE A 102 -2.60 4.26 -3.31
C PHE A 102 -1.43 3.32 -2.96
N GLY A 103 -0.25 3.87 -2.71
CA GLY A 103 0.92 3.13 -2.29
C GLY A 103 2.12 4.00 -1.92
N LEU A 104 3.16 3.29 -1.44
CA LEU A 104 4.48 3.86 -1.13
C LEU A 104 5.57 3.03 -1.81
N LEU A 105 6.42 3.66 -2.58
CA LEU A 105 7.55 3.05 -3.26
C LEU A 105 8.85 3.66 -2.74
N PHE A 106 9.63 2.88 -2.01
CA PHE A 106 10.89 3.35 -1.43
C PHE A 106 12.03 3.31 -2.43
N LYS A 107 12.87 4.34 -2.40
CA LYS A 107 14.16 4.38 -3.12
C LYS A 107 15.23 3.62 -2.30
N PRO A 108 16.06 2.74 -2.90
CA PRO A 108 16.07 2.35 -4.31
C PRO A 108 14.86 1.47 -4.69
N PHE A 109 14.34 1.66 -5.90
CA PHE A 109 13.12 0.98 -6.35
C PHE A 109 13.33 -0.53 -6.45
N ARG A 110 12.39 -1.29 -5.85
CA ARG A 110 12.34 -2.75 -5.95
C ARG A 110 11.33 -3.17 -7.00
N LYS A 111 11.78 -4.01 -7.94
CA LYS A 111 11.00 -4.49 -9.09
C LYS A 111 9.70 -5.17 -8.66
N GLU A 112 9.76 -6.04 -7.65
CA GLU A 112 8.62 -6.80 -7.14
C GLU A 112 7.53 -5.88 -6.57
N ARG A 113 7.93 -4.77 -5.96
CA ARG A 113 6.98 -3.81 -5.38
C ARG A 113 6.30 -2.98 -6.46
N LEU A 114 7.06 -2.52 -7.44
CA LEU A 114 6.53 -1.83 -8.62
C LEU A 114 5.54 -2.73 -9.36
N GLU A 115 5.96 -3.95 -9.69
CA GLU A 115 5.15 -4.95 -10.40
C GLU A 115 3.79 -5.16 -9.72
N LYS A 116 3.78 -5.24 -8.39
CA LYS A 116 2.57 -5.41 -7.61
C LYS A 116 1.58 -4.26 -7.76
N TYR A 117 2.04 -3.00 -7.70
CA TYR A 117 1.17 -1.84 -7.91
C TYR A 117 0.60 -1.80 -9.33
N MET A 118 1.44 -2.08 -10.32
CA MET A 118 1.03 -2.06 -11.72
C MET A 118 0.05 -3.18 -12.06
N LYS A 119 0.24 -4.39 -11.52
CA LYS A 119 -0.73 -5.50 -11.65
C LYS A 119 -2.08 -5.16 -11.03
N LYS A 120 -2.11 -4.61 -9.82
CA LYS A 120 -3.36 -4.15 -9.18
C LYS A 120 -4.10 -3.14 -10.05
N GLU A 121 -3.37 -2.26 -10.71
CA GLU A 121 -3.96 -1.28 -11.61
C GLU A 121 -4.56 -1.93 -12.85
N LEU A 122 -3.89 -2.90 -13.45
CA LEU A 122 -4.39 -3.64 -14.63
C LEU A 122 -5.63 -4.46 -14.31
N GLU A 123 -5.67 -5.10 -13.13
CA GLU A 123 -6.78 -5.96 -12.70
C GLU A 123 -8.02 -5.15 -12.28
N GLY A 124 -7.90 -3.84 -12.12
CA GLY A 124 -9.00 -2.99 -11.61
C GLY A 124 -9.37 -3.27 -10.14
N THR A 125 -8.59 -4.13 -9.46
CA THR A 125 -8.84 -4.60 -8.09
C THR A 125 -8.31 -3.64 -7.02
N GLY A 126 -7.72 -2.52 -7.43
CA GLY A 126 -7.10 -1.54 -6.54
C GLY A 126 -8.11 -0.82 -5.66
N LYS A 127 -8.48 -1.43 -4.53
CA LYS A 127 -8.92 -0.65 -3.37
C LYS A 127 -7.79 0.30 -2.99
N GLU A 128 -8.11 1.54 -2.63
CA GLU A 128 -7.16 2.52 -2.09
C GLU A 128 -6.23 1.84 -1.10
N GLY A 129 -4.94 2.18 -1.14
CA GLY A 129 -3.90 1.49 -0.39
C GLY A 129 -4.25 1.38 1.08
N HIS A 130 -4.64 0.18 1.51
CA HIS A 130 -4.97 -0.09 2.90
C HIS A 130 -3.67 -0.31 3.68
N PHE A 131 -3.48 0.49 4.71
CA PHE A 131 -2.32 0.40 5.60
C PHE A 131 -2.77 0.11 7.03
N VAL A 132 -1.95 -0.63 7.76
CA VAL A 132 -2.04 -0.74 9.20
C VAL A 132 -1.16 0.35 9.81
N GLU A 133 -1.78 1.26 10.55
CA GLU A 133 -1.05 2.26 11.34
C GLU A 133 -0.57 1.64 12.65
N ILE A 134 0.71 1.82 12.94
CA ILE A 134 1.32 1.41 14.21
C ILE A 134 2.13 2.54 14.82
N ARG A 135 2.07 2.68 16.16
CA ARG A 135 2.85 3.69 16.88
C ARG A 135 4.03 3.05 17.59
N LYS A 136 5.25 3.49 17.24
CA LYS A 136 6.50 3.05 17.87
C LYS A 136 7.35 4.26 18.28
N LYS A 137 7.82 4.28 19.55
CA LYS A 137 8.70 5.36 20.05
C LYS A 137 8.17 6.76 19.75
N GLY A 138 6.85 6.97 19.86
CA GLY A 138 6.21 8.26 19.61
C GLY A 138 6.01 8.63 18.14
N ARG A 139 6.36 7.75 17.18
CA ARG A 139 6.17 7.95 15.74
C ARG A 139 5.16 6.96 15.18
N ASN A 140 4.39 7.37 14.19
CA ASN A 140 3.50 6.50 13.43
C ASN A 140 4.24 5.87 12.26
N TYR A 141 3.98 4.59 12.02
CA TYR A 141 4.50 3.81 10.90
C TYR A 141 3.30 3.18 10.20
N TYR A 142 3.36 3.11 8.89
CA TYR A 142 2.28 2.59 8.07
C TYR A 142 2.77 1.36 7.31
N ILE A 143 2.15 0.21 7.61
CA ILE A 143 2.49 -1.08 7.03
C ILE A 143 1.41 -1.43 6.00
N PRO A 144 1.74 -1.63 4.71
CA PRO A 144 0.77 -2.11 3.74
C PRO A 144 0.12 -3.41 4.22
N ILE A 145 -1.20 -3.46 4.24
CA ILE A 145 -1.96 -4.63 4.73
C ILE A 145 -1.52 -5.91 4.02
N GLU A 146 -1.26 -5.82 2.76
CA GLU A 146 -0.83 -6.96 1.96
C GLU A 146 0.54 -7.54 2.35
N GLU A 147 1.37 -6.80 3.08
CA GLU A 147 2.64 -7.30 3.61
C GLU A 147 2.46 -8.07 4.91
N ILE A 148 1.31 -7.92 5.57
CA ILE A 148 1.01 -8.57 6.84
C ILE A 148 0.36 -9.92 6.59
N TYR A 149 0.92 -10.97 7.17
CA TYR A 149 0.35 -12.31 7.12
C TYR A 149 -0.71 -12.52 8.19
N TYR A 150 -0.38 -12.19 9.44
CA TYR A 150 -1.27 -12.32 10.58
C TYR A 150 -0.80 -11.44 11.75
N VAL A 151 -1.66 -11.28 12.71
CA VAL A 151 -1.32 -10.64 13.98
C VAL A 151 -1.56 -11.59 15.14
N GLU A 152 -0.71 -11.50 16.17
CA GLU A 152 -0.75 -12.32 17.36
C GLU A 152 -0.76 -11.46 18.62
N SER A 153 -1.64 -11.78 19.55
CA SER A 153 -1.66 -11.17 20.88
C SER A 153 -0.77 -11.94 21.83
N MET A 154 0.31 -11.34 22.31
CA MET A 154 1.26 -11.94 23.24
C MET A 154 1.62 -10.95 24.35
N ALA A 155 1.39 -11.32 25.61
CA ALA A 155 1.77 -10.55 26.80
C ALA A 155 1.36 -9.05 26.74
N ARG A 156 0.10 -8.76 26.38
CA ARG A 156 -0.47 -7.41 26.23
C ARG A 156 0.09 -6.60 25.05
N LYS A 157 0.85 -7.23 24.18
CA LYS A 157 1.37 -6.65 22.95
C LYS A 157 0.73 -7.31 21.75
N LEU A 158 0.64 -6.60 20.66
CA LEU A 158 0.27 -7.11 19.37
C LEU A 158 1.53 -7.27 18.53
N MET A 159 1.80 -8.50 18.11
CA MET A 159 2.86 -8.86 17.21
C MET A 159 2.28 -8.85 15.79
N ILE A 160 2.85 -8.09 14.89
CA ILE A 160 2.43 -7.95 13.49
C ILE A 160 3.44 -8.69 12.64
N HIS A 161 3.07 -9.88 12.18
CA HIS A 161 3.93 -10.76 11.37
C HIS A 161 3.78 -10.41 9.89
N LYS A 162 4.86 -9.94 9.29
CA LYS A 162 4.91 -9.47 7.91
C LYS A 162 6.03 -10.14 7.13
N LYS A 163 6.07 -9.91 5.82
CA LYS A 163 7.04 -10.52 4.91
C LYS A 163 8.49 -10.30 5.35
N ASP A 164 8.81 -9.11 5.85
CA ASP A 164 10.17 -8.71 6.22
C ASP A 164 10.41 -8.69 7.74
N GLY A 165 9.72 -9.55 8.49
CA GLY A 165 9.90 -9.68 9.94
C GLY A 165 8.65 -9.37 10.76
N THR A 166 8.85 -9.07 12.04
CA THR A 166 7.75 -8.88 13.00
C THR A 166 7.87 -7.53 13.69
N ASP A 167 6.79 -6.77 13.68
CA ASP A 167 6.66 -5.56 14.46
C ASP A 167 5.89 -5.82 15.76
N CYS A 168 6.25 -5.09 16.82
CA CYS A 168 5.61 -5.24 18.12
C CYS A 168 5.05 -3.89 18.59
N VAL A 169 3.77 -3.85 18.94
CA VAL A 169 3.09 -2.63 19.42
C VAL A 169 2.23 -2.91 20.65
N TYR A 170 1.97 -1.86 21.45
CA TYR A 170 1.05 -1.92 22.58
C TYR A 170 -0.38 -1.65 22.10
N GLU A 171 -1.03 -2.69 21.60
CA GLU A 171 -2.42 -2.61 21.14
C GLU A 171 -3.17 -3.92 21.48
N ARG A 172 -4.48 -3.85 21.61
CA ARG A 172 -5.33 -5.02 21.82
C ARG A 172 -5.78 -5.60 20.49
N ILE A 173 -5.65 -6.91 20.31
CA ILE A 173 -6.11 -7.59 19.10
C ILE A 173 -7.60 -7.34 18.79
N SER A 174 -8.45 -7.15 19.82
CA SER A 174 -9.86 -6.81 19.63
C SER A 174 -10.05 -5.46 18.95
N LYS A 175 -9.28 -4.43 19.36
CA LYS A 175 -9.33 -3.10 18.75
C LYS A 175 -8.79 -3.16 17.32
N PHE A 176 -7.67 -3.84 17.12
CA PHE A 176 -7.11 -4.07 15.80
C PHE A 176 -8.13 -4.69 14.83
N CYS A 177 -8.81 -5.77 15.25
CA CYS A 177 -9.81 -6.45 14.43
C CYS A 177 -11.06 -5.61 14.14
N VAL A 178 -11.38 -4.61 14.95
CA VAL A 178 -12.47 -3.66 14.67
C VAL A 178 -12.06 -2.66 13.61
N LEU A 179 -10.83 -2.11 13.72
CA LEU A 179 -10.30 -1.11 12.79
C LEU A 179 -10.07 -1.70 11.40
N TYR A 180 -9.61 -2.94 11.32
CA TYR A 180 -9.21 -3.62 10.07
C TYR A 180 -10.10 -4.82 9.76
N LYS A 181 -11.41 -4.74 10.07
CA LYS A 181 -12.40 -5.83 9.94
C LYS A 181 -12.59 -6.36 8.52
N ASP A 182 -12.34 -5.53 7.52
CA ASP A 182 -12.51 -5.87 6.11
C ASP A 182 -11.35 -6.72 5.57
N ASP A 183 -10.18 -6.59 6.19
CA ASP A 183 -8.95 -7.26 5.76
C ASP A 183 -8.53 -8.40 6.70
N PHE A 184 -8.81 -8.27 8.00
CA PHE A 184 -8.40 -9.25 9.00
C PHE A 184 -9.58 -10.00 9.62
N VAL A 185 -9.41 -11.30 9.75
CA VAL A 185 -10.38 -12.18 10.38
C VAL A 185 -9.80 -12.76 11.67
N ARG A 186 -10.48 -12.49 12.78
CA ARG A 186 -10.11 -13.08 14.07
C ARG A 186 -10.49 -14.55 14.11
N CYS A 187 -9.50 -15.43 14.03
CA CYS A 187 -9.69 -16.88 14.02
C CYS A 187 -9.49 -17.56 15.38
N HIS A 188 -8.82 -16.88 16.31
CA HIS A 188 -8.54 -17.38 17.66
C HIS A 188 -8.55 -16.23 18.69
N GLN A 189 -8.58 -16.55 20.00
CA GLN A 189 -8.46 -15.53 21.03
C GLN A 189 -7.18 -14.67 20.87
N SER A 190 -6.10 -15.28 20.38
CA SER A 190 -4.78 -14.66 20.23
C SER A 190 -4.38 -14.37 18.80
N TYR A 191 -5.15 -14.80 17.78
CA TYR A 191 -4.75 -14.66 16.38
C TYR A 191 -5.82 -14.03 15.51
N ALA A 192 -5.39 -13.14 14.60
CA ALA A 192 -6.18 -12.71 13.45
C ALA A 192 -5.33 -12.78 12.21
N VAL A 193 -5.88 -13.35 11.14
CA VAL A 193 -5.20 -13.55 9.85
C VAL A 193 -5.64 -12.51 8.83
N ASN A 194 -4.71 -12.06 8.01
CA ASN A 194 -5.05 -11.32 6.82
C ASN A 194 -5.76 -12.26 5.83
N TRP A 195 -7.02 -11.96 5.51
CA TRP A 195 -7.85 -12.80 4.67
C TRP A 195 -7.28 -12.94 3.25
N GLY A 196 -6.64 -11.89 2.73
CA GLY A 196 -5.94 -11.93 1.44
C GLY A 196 -4.72 -12.86 1.39
N GLN A 197 -4.22 -13.30 2.56
CA GLN A 197 -3.07 -14.22 2.69
C GLN A 197 -3.48 -15.66 3.01
N VAL A 198 -4.78 -15.93 3.13
CA VAL A 198 -5.29 -17.29 3.39
C VAL A 198 -5.16 -18.16 2.12
N ALA A 199 -4.59 -19.34 2.26
CA ALA A 199 -4.50 -20.36 1.21
C ALA A 199 -5.56 -21.44 1.39
N GLU A 200 -5.76 -21.90 2.65
CA GLU A 200 -6.70 -22.98 2.98
C GLU A 200 -7.25 -22.81 4.39
N VAL A 201 -8.48 -23.23 4.62
CA VAL A 201 -9.12 -23.24 5.94
C VAL A 201 -9.62 -24.63 6.27
N SER A 202 -9.15 -25.22 7.38
CA SER A 202 -9.61 -26.48 7.94
C SER A 202 -10.38 -26.23 9.25
N MET A 203 -10.90 -27.31 9.85
CA MET A 203 -11.64 -27.19 11.14
C MET A 203 -10.78 -26.73 12.32
N SER A 204 -9.46 -26.93 12.26
CA SER A 204 -8.52 -26.69 13.35
C SER A 204 -7.47 -25.63 13.08
N GLU A 205 -7.22 -25.32 11.80
CA GLU A 205 -6.14 -24.42 11.38
C GLU A 205 -6.46 -23.70 10.06
N ILE A 206 -5.81 -22.55 9.89
CA ILE A 206 -5.78 -21.78 8.66
C ILE A 206 -4.35 -21.85 8.11
N LEU A 207 -4.19 -22.33 6.89
CA LEU A 207 -2.92 -22.30 6.16
C LEU A 207 -2.80 -20.98 5.41
N LEU A 208 -1.71 -20.26 5.64
CA LEU A 208 -1.39 -19.03 4.92
C LEU A 208 -0.55 -19.31 3.68
N LYS A 209 -0.56 -18.41 2.70
CA LYS A 209 0.21 -18.50 1.43
C LYS A 209 1.72 -18.66 1.62
N ASN A 210 2.25 -18.27 2.78
CA ASN A 210 3.65 -18.47 3.15
C ASN A 210 3.94 -19.81 3.85
N GLY A 211 2.94 -20.70 3.96
CA GLY A 211 3.06 -22.01 4.60
C GLY A 211 2.85 -22.04 6.12
N ILE A 212 2.65 -20.89 6.75
CA ILE A 212 2.40 -20.81 8.19
C ILE A 212 0.97 -21.28 8.50
N LYS A 213 0.83 -22.09 9.54
CA LYS A 213 -0.44 -22.62 10.04
C LYS A 213 -0.85 -21.85 11.29
N ILE A 214 -2.05 -21.27 11.30
CA ILE A 214 -2.62 -20.50 12.41
C ILE A 214 -3.80 -21.26 13.00
N PRO A 215 -3.84 -21.48 14.34
CA PRO A 215 -4.93 -22.21 14.96
C PRO A 215 -6.25 -21.45 14.84
N ILE A 216 -7.34 -22.20 14.62
CA ILE A 216 -8.70 -21.67 14.63
C ILE A 216 -9.50 -22.29 15.77
N SER A 217 -10.25 -21.47 16.52
CA SER A 217 -11.15 -21.99 17.54
C SER A 217 -12.43 -22.56 16.89
N ARG A 218 -13.04 -23.59 17.52
CA ARG A 218 -14.28 -24.21 17.01
C ARG A 218 -15.41 -23.20 16.81
N GLN A 219 -15.55 -22.22 17.68
CA GLN A 219 -16.53 -21.14 17.55
C GLN A 219 -16.24 -20.30 16.32
N LYS A 220 -14.98 -19.88 16.13
CA LYS A 220 -14.57 -19.02 15.02
C LYS A 220 -14.63 -19.73 13.67
N TYR A 221 -14.38 -21.03 13.64
CA TYR A 221 -14.57 -21.80 12.42
C TYR A 221 -16.00 -21.71 11.86
N ARG A 222 -17.03 -21.77 12.75
CA ARG A 222 -18.43 -21.62 12.31
C ARG A 222 -18.71 -20.24 11.72
N GLU A 223 -18.16 -19.19 12.33
CA GLU A 223 -18.30 -17.80 11.83
C GLU A 223 -17.58 -17.60 10.48
N ILE A 224 -16.39 -18.20 10.31
CA ILE A 224 -15.55 -18.04 9.12
C ILE A 224 -16.08 -18.87 7.95
N ARG A 225 -16.66 -20.03 8.21
CA ARG A 225 -17.22 -20.91 7.17
C ARG A 225 -18.25 -20.20 6.27
N SER A 226 -19.02 -19.27 6.84
CA SER A 226 -19.99 -18.46 6.06
C SER A 226 -19.34 -17.44 5.09
N ARG A 227 -18.03 -17.22 5.18
CA ARG A 227 -17.26 -16.35 4.25
C ARG A 227 -16.58 -17.14 3.13
N ILE A 228 -16.60 -18.49 3.19
CA ILE A 228 -15.92 -19.38 2.24
C ILE A 228 -16.91 -19.86 1.16
N ILE A 229 -18.21 -19.77 1.43
CA ILE A 229 -19.32 -20.10 0.51
C ILE A 229 -19.76 -18.79 -0.17
#